data_1f0a7c4a216c8ea0bd3395db905d42fb
#
_entry.id   1f0a7c4a216c8ea0bd3395db905d42fb
#
_cell.length_a   1.000
_cell.length_b   1.000
_cell.length_c   1.000
_cell.angle_alpha   90.00
_cell.angle_beta   90.00
_cell.angle_gamma   90.00
#
_symmetry.space_group_name_H-M   'P 1'
#
loop_
_entity.id
_entity.type
_entity.pdbx_description
1 polymer ?
#
loop_
_entity_poly.entity_id
_entity_poly.type
_entity_poly.pdbx_seq_one_letter_code
_entity_poly.pdbx_strand_id
1 'polypeptide(L)'
;SRGRGDVYKRQAYVIGAPGLLNALYDVGVTMNDVDPDYVIVGETASYNYEVITKAVRLVLNGARLIATNSDLTGPTAFGIAPACRALVAPIEMATGKQAYFCGKPNPLMMRTGLRLLHCHSADAVMVGDRMDTDVISGLESGMSTVLVLSGVSTRETIKTYAYRPSMVLNGVGDIVSLARGEKTED
;
A
#
# COMPACT_ATOMS: atom_id res chain seq x y z
N SER A 1 32.29 -8.80 10.57
CA SER A 1 32.26 -7.46 11.18
C SER A 1 32.33 -6.43 10.07
N ARG A 2 31.15 -6.03 9.54
CA ARG A 2 31.06 -4.92 8.59
C ARG A 2 31.10 -3.63 9.39
N GLY A 3 32.10 -2.77 9.13
CA GLY A 3 32.40 -1.57 9.88
C GLY A 3 31.23 -0.55 9.88
N ARG A 4 31.01 0.09 11.01
CA ARG A 4 30.14 1.25 11.18
C ARG A 4 30.78 2.45 10.48
N GLY A 5 30.41 2.71 9.24
CA GLY A 5 30.93 3.88 8.53
C GLY A 5 30.43 4.06 7.11
N ASP A 6 29.98 3.00 6.45
CA ASP A 6 29.37 3.13 5.14
C ASP A 6 27.88 3.44 5.29
N VAL A 7 27.47 4.56 4.71
CA VAL A 7 26.06 4.80 4.36
C VAL A 7 25.70 3.61 3.48
N TYR A 8 24.98 2.63 4.02
CA TYR A 8 24.59 1.42 3.30
C TYR A 8 23.82 1.83 2.06
N LYS A 9 24.48 1.78 0.91
CA LYS A 9 23.80 1.83 -0.39
C LYS A 9 22.91 0.60 -0.46
N ARG A 10 21.64 0.77 -0.14
CA ARG A 10 20.67 -0.30 -0.23
C ARG A 10 20.48 -0.68 -1.68
N GLN A 11 20.60 -1.96 -1.98
CA GLN A 11 20.50 -2.48 -3.34
C GLN A 11 19.20 -3.23 -3.52
N ALA A 12 18.51 -3.01 -4.63
CA ALA A 12 17.23 -3.63 -4.89
C ALA A 12 17.08 -4.11 -6.33
N TYR A 13 16.45 -5.25 -6.50
CA TYR A 13 15.81 -5.64 -7.75
C TYR A 13 14.34 -5.19 -7.70
N VAL A 14 13.91 -4.41 -8.67
CA VAL A 14 12.60 -3.75 -8.64
C VAL A 14 11.72 -4.22 -9.79
N ILE A 15 10.52 -4.66 -9.45
CA ILE A 15 9.42 -4.94 -10.38
C ILE A 15 8.37 -3.87 -10.12
N GLY A 16 8.24 -2.89 -11.02
CA GLY A 16 7.31 -1.77 -10.80
C GLY A 16 7.33 -0.77 -11.95
N ALA A 17 6.40 0.17 -11.89
CA ALA A 17 6.34 1.27 -12.84
C ALA A 17 7.51 2.25 -12.63
N PRO A 18 7.88 3.08 -13.64
CA PRO A 18 9.00 4.03 -13.57
C PRO A 18 8.96 4.96 -12.35
N GLY A 19 7.76 5.35 -11.88
CA GLY A 19 7.59 6.19 -10.69
C GLY A 19 8.15 5.57 -9.42
N LEU A 20 8.01 4.25 -9.24
CA LEU A 20 8.60 3.54 -8.11
C LEU A 20 10.14 3.55 -8.19
N LEU A 21 10.70 3.29 -9.37
CA LEU A 21 12.15 3.31 -9.55
C LEU A 21 12.72 4.69 -9.25
N ASN A 22 12.11 5.76 -9.77
CA ASN A 22 12.56 7.14 -9.53
C ASN A 22 12.52 7.47 -8.03
N ALA A 23 11.42 7.16 -7.34
CA ALA A 23 11.29 7.40 -5.90
C ALA A 23 12.36 6.64 -5.08
N LEU A 24 12.74 5.44 -5.50
CA LEU A 24 13.79 4.66 -4.85
C LEU A 24 15.19 5.27 -5.11
N TYR A 25 15.46 5.75 -6.33
CA TYR A 25 16.70 6.46 -6.65
C TYR A 25 16.84 7.75 -5.83
N ASP A 26 15.77 8.52 -5.67
CA ASP A 26 15.75 9.78 -4.90
C ASP A 26 16.13 9.58 -3.42
N VAL A 27 15.86 8.39 -2.87
CA VAL A 27 16.23 8.03 -1.48
C VAL A 27 17.54 7.22 -1.41
N GLY A 28 18.29 7.11 -2.50
CA GLY A 28 19.63 6.51 -2.54
C GLY A 28 19.64 4.98 -2.66
N VAL A 29 18.52 4.35 -3.08
CA VAL A 29 18.52 2.92 -3.42
C VAL A 29 19.15 2.73 -4.80
N THR A 30 20.09 1.80 -4.93
CA THR A 30 20.71 1.44 -6.21
C THR A 30 20.12 0.14 -6.75
N MET A 31 19.93 0.07 -8.07
CA MET A 31 19.43 -1.14 -8.72
C MET A 31 20.55 -2.19 -8.83
N ASN A 32 20.23 -3.40 -8.39
CA ASN A 32 21.12 -4.58 -8.52
C ASN A 32 20.25 -5.80 -8.84
N ASP A 33 20.62 -6.51 -9.88
CA ASP A 33 19.89 -7.66 -10.38
C ASP A 33 20.67 -8.99 -10.22
N VAL A 34 21.79 -8.94 -9.48
CA VAL A 34 22.66 -10.09 -9.23
C VAL A 34 22.62 -10.55 -7.77
N ASP A 35 22.85 -9.63 -6.83
CA ASP A 35 22.87 -9.90 -5.39
C ASP A 35 22.30 -8.70 -4.60
N PRO A 36 21.00 -8.41 -4.75
CA PRO A 36 20.36 -7.29 -4.06
C PRO A 36 20.05 -7.62 -2.61
N ASP A 37 19.96 -6.58 -1.77
CA ASP A 37 19.44 -6.70 -0.39
C ASP A 37 17.93 -6.96 -0.37
N TYR A 38 17.22 -6.44 -1.41
CA TYR A 38 15.77 -6.47 -1.50
C TYR A 38 15.27 -6.81 -2.90
N VAL A 39 14.15 -7.53 -2.96
CA VAL A 39 13.26 -7.57 -4.12
C VAL A 39 12.05 -6.71 -3.79
N ILE A 40 11.81 -5.66 -4.57
CA ILE A 40 10.71 -4.70 -4.34
C ILE A 40 9.71 -4.84 -5.48
N VAL A 41 8.44 -5.09 -5.12
CA VAL A 41 7.36 -5.28 -6.08
C VAL A 41 6.31 -4.18 -5.92
N GLY A 42 6.00 -3.51 -7.02
CA GLY A 42 4.87 -2.61 -7.19
C GLY A 42 4.05 -2.98 -8.42
N GLU A 43 2.98 -2.24 -8.67
CA GLU A 43 2.15 -2.48 -9.84
C GLU A 43 2.89 -2.11 -11.12
N THR A 44 2.73 -2.95 -12.14
CA THR A 44 3.32 -2.73 -13.46
C THR A 44 2.62 -3.59 -14.52
N ALA A 45 2.54 -3.09 -15.73
CA ALA A 45 2.12 -3.87 -16.89
C ALA A 45 3.25 -4.78 -17.43
N SER A 46 4.50 -4.52 -17.05
CA SER A 46 5.68 -5.31 -17.47
C SER A 46 5.93 -6.47 -16.50
N TYR A 47 4.94 -7.36 -16.37
CA TYR A 47 4.99 -8.51 -15.47
C TYR A 47 4.92 -9.79 -16.29
N ASN A 48 5.98 -10.60 -16.24
CA ASN A 48 6.10 -11.81 -17.05
C ASN A 48 6.87 -12.93 -16.30
N TYR A 49 6.89 -14.11 -16.88
CA TYR A 49 7.54 -15.29 -16.30
C TYR A 49 9.02 -15.11 -15.98
N GLU A 50 9.77 -14.41 -16.83
CA GLU A 50 11.21 -14.20 -16.64
C GLU A 50 11.48 -13.31 -15.44
N VAL A 51 10.72 -12.21 -15.32
CA VAL A 51 10.81 -11.26 -14.21
C VAL A 51 10.46 -11.94 -12.88
N ILE A 52 9.39 -12.76 -12.85
CA ILE A 52 8.98 -13.53 -11.68
C ILE A 52 10.09 -14.54 -11.30
N THR A 53 10.58 -15.30 -12.28
CA THR A 53 11.62 -16.32 -12.06
C THR A 53 12.88 -15.69 -11.47
N LYS A 54 13.28 -14.51 -11.96
CA LYS A 54 14.43 -13.79 -11.41
C LYS A 54 14.17 -13.37 -9.97
N ALA A 55 13.01 -12.79 -9.67
CA ALA A 55 12.63 -12.40 -8.32
C ALA A 55 12.66 -13.60 -7.35
N VAL A 56 12.08 -14.73 -7.76
CA VAL A 56 12.08 -15.97 -6.96
C VAL A 56 13.51 -16.41 -6.62
N ARG A 57 14.42 -16.44 -7.60
CA ARG A 57 15.83 -16.81 -7.38
C ARG A 57 16.52 -15.85 -6.40
N LEU A 58 16.33 -14.56 -6.56
CA LEU A 58 16.92 -13.55 -5.68
C LEU A 58 16.41 -13.67 -4.23
N VAL A 59 15.11 -13.89 -4.05
CA VAL A 59 14.51 -14.12 -2.72
C VAL A 59 15.02 -15.41 -2.08
N LEU A 60 15.14 -16.51 -2.83
CA LEU A 60 15.71 -17.75 -2.35
C LEU A 60 17.20 -17.61 -1.98
N ASN A 61 17.93 -16.73 -2.66
CA ASN A 61 19.32 -16.40 -2.37
C ASN A 61 19.49 -15.44 -1.17
N GLY A 62 18.39 -14.98 -0.55
CA GLY A 62 18.46 -14.21 0.68
C GLY A 62 17.96 -12.76 0.60
N ALA A 63 17.59 -12.27 -0.59
CA ALA A 63 16.97 -10.94 -0.71
C ALA A 63 15.61 -10.91 0.01
N ARG A 64 15.33 -9.81 0.71
CA ARG A 64 14.06 -9.63 1.45
C ARG A 64 12.98 -9.10 0.51
N LEU A 65 11.79 -9.69 0.58
CA LEU A 65 10.67 -9.33 -0.29
C LEU A 65 9.86 -8.19 0.32
N ILE A 66 9.73 -7.09 -0.43
CA ILE A 66 8.95 -5.90 -0.06
C ILE A 66 7.94 -5.62 -1.18
N ALA A 67 6.76 -5.16 -0.80
CA ALA A 67 5.69 -4.79 -1.73
C ALA A 67 5.08 -3.43 -1.39
N THR A 68 4.59 -2.70 -2.40
CA THR A 68 4.08 -1.35 -2.21
C THR A 68 2.76 -1.30 -1.47
N ASN A 69 1.81 -2.17 -1.81
CA ASN A 69 0.49 -2.23 -1.17
C ASN A 69 -0.08 -3.65 -1.17
N SER A 70 -1.10 -3.87 -0.35
CA SER A 70 -1.73 -5.18 -0.16
C SER A 70 -3.02 -5.36 -0.95
N ASP A 71 -3.35 -4.46 -1.87
CA ASP A 71 -4.56 -4.55 -2.68
C ASP A 71 -4.48 -5.74 -3.65
N LEU A 72 -5.53 -6.57 -3.66
CA LEU A 72 -5.63 -7.72 -4.55
C LEU A 72 -6.00 -7.31 -5.97
N THR A 73 -6.86 -6.33 -6.09
CA THR A 73 -7.40 -5.85 -7.37
C THR A 73 -7.56 -4.33 -7.34
N GLY A 74 -7.50 -3.73 -8.53
CA GLY A 74 -7.83 -2.32 -8.75
C GLY A 74 -8.78 -2.15 -9.93
N PRO A 75 -9.61 -1.08 -9.93
CA PRO A 75 -10.47 -0.76 -11.06
C PRO A 75 -9.65 -0.17 -12.21
N THR A 76 -10.03 -0.53 -13.43
CA THR A 76 -9.48 0.06 -14.66
C THR A 76 -10.62 0.45 -15.60
N ALA A 77 -10.31 1.16 -16.67
CA ALA A 77 -11.30 1.49 -17.71
C ALA A 77 -11.93 0.25 -18.37
N PHE A 78 -11.28 -0.92 -18.28
CA PHE A 78 -11.72 -2.17 -18.89
C PHE A 78 -12.21 -3.22 -17.87
N GLY A 79 -12.43 -2.81 -16.62
CA GLY A 79 -12.85 -3.70 -15.54
C GLY A 79 -11.80 -3.84 -14.44
N ILE A 80 -11.82 -4.96 -13.73
CA ILE A 80 -10.91 -5.22 -12.61
C ILE A 80 -9.58 -5.78 -13.15
N ALA A 81 -8.47 -5.24 -12.66
CA ALA A 81 -7.12 -5.75 -12.90
C ALA A 81 -6.47 -6.23 -11.60
N PRO A 82 -5.47 -7.14 -11.67
CA PRO A 82 -4.67 -7.53 -10.51
C PRO A 82 -3.85 -6.34 -10.01
N ALA A 83 -3.87 -6.12 -8.68
CA ALA A 83 -3.05 -5.11 -8.01
C ALA A 83 -1.81 -5.76 -7.36
N CYS A 84 -1.02 -5.00 -6.62
CA CYS A 84 0.29 -5.41 -6.16
C CYS A 84 0.30 -6.74 -5.39
N ARG A 85 -0.69 -7.00 -4.52
CA ARG A 85 -0.79 -8.27 -3.77
C ARG A 85 -0.89 -9.48 -4.70
N ALA A 86 -1.67 -9.37 -5.78
CA ALA A 86 -1.82 -10.44 -6.77
C ALA A 86 -0.52 -10.67 -7.57
N LEU A 87 0.27 -9.61 -7.81
CA LEU A 87 1.56 -9.73 -8.49
C LEU A 87 2.65 -10.35 -7.60
N VAL A 88 2.58 -10.13 -6.30
CA VAL A 88 3.51 -10.69 -5.31
C VAL A 88 3.25 -12.18 -5.04
N ALA A 89 2.00 -12.60 -5.10
CA ALA A 89 1.58 -13.96 -4.73
C ALA A 89 2.38 -15.10 -5.38
N PRO A 90 2.72 -15.09 -6.68
CA PRO A 90 3.53 -16.13 -7.28
C PRO A 90 4.94 -16.24 -6.68
N ILE A 91 5.53 -15.11 -6.28
CA ILE A 91 6.85 -15.08 -5.64
C ILE A 91 6.78 -15.67 -4.24
N GLU A 92 5.77 -15.27 -3.44
CA GLU A 92 5.54 -15.83 -2.10
C GLU A 92 5.29 -17.34 -2.16
N MET A 93 4.43 -17.78 -3.06
CA MET A 93 4.09 -19.21 -3.23
C MET A 93 5.31 -20.05 -3.63
N ALA A 94 6.12 -19.55 -4.55
CA ALA A 94 7.30 -20.28 -5.03
C ALA A 94 8.46 -20.31 -4.02
N THR A 95 8.56 -19.27 -3.16
CA THR A 95 9.69 -19.15 -2.21
C THR A 95 9.32 -19.56 -0.78
N GLY A 96 8.04 -19.60 -0.43
CA GLY A 96 7.58 -19.75 0.96
C GLY A 96 7.90 -18.54 1.85
N LYS A 97 8.33 -17.42 1.26
CA LYS A 97 8.65 -16.18 2.00
C LYS A 97 7.50 -15.19 1.88
N GLN A 98 7.21 -14.50 2.98
CA GLN A 98 6.17 -13.46 3.03
C GLN A 98 6.74 -12.11 2.65
N ALA A 99 6.02 -11.33 1.85
CA ALA A 99 6.35 -9.95 1.56
C ALA A 99 5.98 -9.02 2.71
N TYR A 100 6.79 -7.99 2.93
CA TYR A 100 6.44 -6.87 3.79
C TYR A 100 5.75 -5.80 2.94
N PHE A 101 4.45 -5.58 3.19
CA PHE A 101 3.66 -4.56 2.49
C PHE A 101 3.80 -3.21 3.19
N CYS A 102 4.33 -2.20 2.48
CA CYS A 102 4.55 -0.86 3.04
C CYS A 102 3.28 -0.01 3.08
N GLY A 103 2.36 -0.22 2.12
CA GLY A 103 1.12 0.52 1.98
C GLY A 103 0.03 0.09 2.97
N LYS A 104 -1.11 0.75 2.88
CA LYS A 104 -2.30 0.41 3.69
C LYS A 104 -2.60 -1.10 3.65
N PRO A 105 -2.99 -1.72 4.76
CA PRO A 105 -3.28 -1.15 6.07
C PRO A 105 -2.06 -0.99 7.00
N ASN A 106 -0.83 -1.05 6.49
CA ASN A 106 0.37 -0.96 7.32
C ASN A 106 0.44 0.40 8.05
N PRO A 107 0.56 0.43 9.37
CA PRO A 107 0.60 1.67 10.15
C PRO A 107 1.84 2.54 9.86
N LEU A 108 2.86 2.01 9.18
CA LEU A 108 4.03 2.78 8.76
C LEU A 108 3.65 3.96 7.87
N MET A 109 2.74 3.74 6.91
CA MET A 109 2.25 4.77 6.01
C MET A 109 1.49 5.85 6.77
N MET A 110 0.58 5.46 7.68
CA MET A 110 -0.20 6.39 8.49
C MET A 110 0.69 7.22 9.43
N ARG A 111 1.62 6.59 10.13
CA ARG A 111 2.59 7.30 10.98
C ARG A 111 3.47 8.28 10.20
N THR A 112 3.86 7.91 8.98
CA THR A 112 4.63 8.81 8.12
C THR A 112 3.78 10.00 7.68
N GLY A 113 2.52 9.78 7.27
CA GLY A 113 1.59 10.84 6.93
C GLY A 113 1.34 11.82 8.08
N LEU A 114 1.01 11.31 9.27
CA LEU A 114 0.79 12.13 10.47
C LEU A 114 2.02 12.98 10.82
N ARG A 115 3.22 12.40 10.72
CA ARG A 115 4.47 13.14 10.95
C ARG A 115 4.68 14.26 9.92
N LEU A 116 4.38 14.03 8.64
CA LEU A 116 4.49 15.04 7.59
C LEU A 116 3.45 16.15 7.76
N LEU A 117 2.25 15.81 8.26
CA LEU A 117 1.20 16.77 8.58
C LEU A 117 1.43 17.51 9.90
N HIS A 118 2.42 17.09 10.69
CA HIS A 118 2.69 17.64 12.03
C HIS A 118 1.47 17.62 12.97
N CYS A 119 0.65 16.54 12.89
CA CYS A 119 -0.55 16.38 13.70
C CYS A 119 -0.58 15.05 14.44
N HIS A 120 -1.38 14.98 15.51
CA HIS A 120 -1.68 13.74 16.21
C HIS A 120 -2.79 12.97 15.53
N SER A 121 -2.86 11.66 15.75
CA SER A 121 -3.92 10.82 15.17
C SER A 121 -5.33 11.26 15.59
N ALA A 122 -5.48 11.77 16.83
CA ALA A 122 -6.75 12.29 17.32
C ALA A 122 -7.27 13.52 16.54
N ASP A 123 -6.36 14.26 15.89
CA ASP A 123 -6.65 15.46 15.12
C ASP A 123 -6.73 15.19 13.61
N ALA A 124 -6.65 13.92 13.22
CA ALA A 124 -6.64 13.48 11.83
C ALA A 124 -7.83 12.56 11.52
N VAL A 125 -8.29 12.62 10.29
CA VAL A 125 -9.34 11.77 9.76
C VAL A 125 -8.83 11.02 8.55
N MET A 126 -8.99 9.70 8.55
CA MET A 126 -8.74 8.88 7.36
C MET A 126 -10.00 8.82 6.50
N VAL A 127 -9.92 9.35 5.29
CA VAL A 127 -11.01 9.28 4.30
C VAL A 127 -10.62 8.29 3.21
N GLY A 128 -11.49 7.35 2.92
CA GLY A 128 -11.25 6.36 1.88
C GLY A 128 -12.49 5.56 1.53
N ASP A 129 -12.39 4.71 0.53
CA ASP A 129 -13.50 3.95 -0.04
C ASP A 129 -13.41 2.44 0.24
N ARG A 130 -12.39 2.00 0.97
CA ARG A 130 -12.16 0.58 1.25
C ARG A 130 -12.15 0.27 2.74
N MET A 131 -12.93 -0.74 3.11
CA MET A 131 -12.94 -1.26 4.48
C MET A 131 -11.62 -1.94 4.84
N ASP A 132 -11.08 -2.77 3.93
CA ASP A 132 -9.92 -3.65 4.13
C ASP A 132 -8.56 -2.94 4.11
N THR A 133 -8.50 -1.69 3.69
CA THR A 133 -7.27 -0.89 3.68
C THR A 133 -7.44 0.46 4.37
N ASP A 134 -8.38 1.30 3.93
CA ASP A 134 -8.50 2.67 4.43
C ASP A 134 -9.05 2.71 5.86
N VAL A 135 -10.21 2.09 6.06
CA VAL A 135 -10.89 2.14 7.36
C VAL A 135 -10.04 1.48 8.43
N ILE A 136 -9.53 0.27 8.17
CA ILE A 136 -8.73 -0.44 9.17
C ILE A 136 -7.42 0.30 9.49
N SER A 137 -6.75 0.90 8.49
CA SER A 137 -5.51 1.64 8.76
C SER A 137 -5.75 2.91 9.57
N GLY A 138 -6.88 3.59 9.37
CA GLY A 138 -7.28 4.71 10.19
C GLY A 138 -7.55 4.29 11.63
N LEU A 139 -8.37 3.26 11.83
CA LEU A 139 -8.72 2.72 13.15
C LEU A 139 -7.49 2.26 13.94
N GLU A 140 -6.63 1.44 13.32
CA GLU A 140 -5.41 0.93 13.97
C GLU A 140 -4.37 2.02 14.25
N SER A 141 -4.46 3.15 13.56
CA SER A 141 -3.61 4.32 13.81
C SER A 141 -4.22 5.32 14.80
N GLY A 142 -5.41 5.05 15.34
CA GLY A 142 -6.11 5.91 16.30
C GLY A 142 -6.72 7.16 15.69
N MET A 143 -7.03 7.15 14.39
CA MET A 143 -7.72 8.22 13.68
C MET A 143 -9.21 7.97 13.61
N SER A 144 -10.01 9.02 13.48
CA SER A 144 -11.37 8.90 12.98
C SER A 144 -11.37 8.46 11.51
N THR A 145 -12.41 7.74 11.09
CA THR A 145 -12.48 7.19 9.73
C THR A 145 -13.78 7.57 9.04
N VAL A 146 -13.69 8.02 7.80
CA VAL A 146 -14.82 8.31 6.92
C VAL A 146 -14.75 7.39 5.71
N LEU A 147 -15.76 6.53 5.56
CA LEU A 147 -15.91 5.70 4.39
C LEU A 147 -16.80 6.43 3.37
N VAL A 148 -16.31 6.58 2.13
CA VAL A 148 -17.10 7.11 1.01
C VAL A 148 -17.57 5.96 0.12
N LEU A 149 -18.86 5.98 -0.25
CA LEU A 149 -19.50 4.91 -1.03
C LEU A 149 -19.34 5.10 -2.54
N SER A 150 -18.67 6.14 -2.99
CA SER A 150 -18.41 6.42 -4.40
C SER A 150 -17.30 5.54 -5.04
N GLY A 151 -16.69 4.64 -4.26
CA GLY A 151 -15.61 3.76 -4.71
C GLY A 151 -15.95 2.27 -4.59
N VAL A 152 -15.09 1.51 -3.91
CA VAL A 152 -15.12 0.04 -3.88
C VAL A 152 -16.15 -0.52 -2.90
N SER A 153 -16.24 0.03 -1.68
CA SER A 153 -17.11 -0.52 -0.64
C SER A 153 -18.55 -0.05 -0.79
N THR A 154 -19.47 -0.93 -0.42
CA THR A 154 -20.92 -0.67 -0.36
C THR A 154 -21.42 -0.75 1.07
N ARG A 155 -22.65 -0.30 1.34
CA ARG A 155 -23.30 -0.47 2.64
C ARG A 155 -23.40 -1.95 3.06
N GLU A 156 -23.54 -2.86 2.10
CA GLU A 156 -23.54 -4.31 2.36
C GLU A 156 -22.15 -4.81 2.74
N THR A 157 -21.11 -4.35 2.05
CA THR A 157 -19.72 -4.69 2.37
C THR A 157 -19.36 -4.33 3.81
N ILE A 158 -19.81 -3.17 4.31
CA ILE A 158 -19.56 -2.74 5.69
C ILE A 158 -20.02 -3.81 6.71
N LYS A 159 -21.17 -4.47 6.45
CA LYS A 159 -21.75 -5.44 7.37
C LYS A 159 -20.90 -6.71 7.54
N THR A 160 -20.05 -7.02 6.55
CA THR A 160 -19.22 -8.23 6.58
C THR A 160 -17.96 -8.09 7.44
N TYR A 161 -17.59 -6.87 7.86
CA TYR A 161 -16.41 -6.63 8.69
C TYR A 161 -16.76 -6.56 10.17
N ALA A 162 -15.81 -6.94 11.04
CA ALA A 162 -15.95 -6.86 12.48
C ALA A 162 -15.84 -5.45 13.06
N TYR A 163 -15.37 -4.48 12.25
CA TYR A 163 -15.19 -3.09 12.61
C TYR A 163 -16.06 -2.17 11.74
N ARG A 164 -16.21 -0.91 12.14
CA ARG A 164 -17.04 0.08 11.45
C ARG A 164 -16.27 1.37 11.26
N PRO A 165 -16.50 2.11 10.17
CA PRO A 165 -16.02 3.48 10.04
C PRO A 165 -16.72 4.38 11.06
N SER A 166 -16.08 5.48 11.44
CA SER A 166 -16.69 6.50 12.32
C SER A 166 -17.86 7.20 11.63
N MET A 167 -17.80 7.32 10.30
CA MET A 167 -18.81 7.95 9.46
C MET A 167 -18.85 7.31 8.08
N VAL A 168 -20.04 7.31 7.45
CA VAL A 168 -20.25 6.87 6.06
C VAL A 168 -20.87 8.01 5.27
N LEU A 169 -20.29 8.35 4.13
CA LEU A 169 -20.77 9.37 3.20
C LEU A 169 -21.00 8.77 1.82
N ASN A 170 -21.86 9.36 1.00
CA ASN A 170 -22.08 8.91 -0.37
C ASN A 170 -20.86 9.22 -1.25
N GLY A 171 -20.20 10.36 -1.04
CA GLY A 171 -19.00 10.76 -1.75
C GLY A 171 -18.12 11.73 -0.97
N VAL A 172 -16.90 11.94 -1.45
CA VAL A 172 -15.96 12.88 -0.81
C VAL A 172 -16.48 14.32 -0.82
N GLY A 173 -17.33 14.68 -1.77
CA GLY A 173 -17.98 16.01 -1.85
C GLY A 173 -18.83 16.35 -0.62
N ASP A 174 -19.42 15.35 0.05
CA ASP A 174 -20.27 15.54 1.22
C ASP A 174 -19.49 16.13 2.43
N ILE A 175 -18.16 15.97 2.43
CA ILE A 175 -17.29 16.57 3.46
C ILE A 175 -17.40 18.10 3.45
N VAL A 176 -17.57 18.71 2.28
CA VAL A 176 -17.72 20.17 2.15
C VAL A 176 -19.01 20.64 2.81
N SER A 177 -20.11 19.91 2.59
CA SER A 177 -21.41 20.19 3.22
C SER A 177 -21.34 20.06 4.73
N LEU A 178 -20.70 18.99 5.22
CA LEU A 178 -20.46 18.81 6.67
C LEU A 178 -19.64 19.97 7.28
N ALA A 179 -18.57 20.39 6.62
CA ALA A 179 -17.72 21.47 7.09
C ALA A 179 -18.48 22.82 7.14
N ARG A 180 -19.53 22.99 6.34
CA ARG A 180 -20.43 24.15 6.33
C ARG A 180 -21.60 24.03 7.29
N GLY A 181 -21.75 22.90 7.99
CA GLY A 181 -22.90 22.63 8.87
C GLY A 181 -24.20 22.33 8.11
N GLU A 182 -24.11 21.97 6.83
CA GLU A 182 -25.26 21.57 6.02
C GLU A 182 -25.58 20.09 6.31
N LYS A 183 -26.88 19.74 6.28
CA LYS A 183 -27.23 18.29 6.42
C LYS A 183 -26.88 17.55 5.14
N THR A 184 -26.14 16.46 5.26
CA THR A 184 -25.97 15.49 4.18
C THR A 184 -27.28 14.67 4.07
N GLU A 185 -27.80 14.49 2.87
CA GLU A 185 -28.94 13.60 2.63
C GLU A 185 -28.51 12.13 2.89
N ASP A 186 -29.31 11.41 3.67
CA ASP A 186 -29.14 10.00 4.03
C ASP A 186 -29.30 9.04 2.84
#